data_098d9345be6a145410584c93159ddde4
#
_entry.id   098d9345be6a145410584c93159ddde4
#
_cell.length_a   1.000
_cell.length_b   1.000
_cell.length_c   1.000
_cell.angle_alpha   90.00
_cell.angle_beta   90.00
_cell.angle_gamma   90.00
#
_symmetry.space_group_name_H-M   'P 1'
#
loop_
_entity.id
_entity.type
_entity.pdbx_description
1 polymer ?
#
loop_
_entity_poly.entity_id
_entity_poly.type
_entity_poly.pdbx_seq_one_letter_code
_entity_poly.pdbx_strand_id
1 'polypeptide(L)'
;SASLPGIVEERFSQLQQLEAILEYLNIELRRLRSKTFRKYLENYNRALSSRDAEKYVDGEDDVVDMDKIINDFALIRNQWLGITKGLDQKQWQITNIVKLRVAGMEDADIK
;
A
#
# COMPACT_ATOMS: atom_id res chain seq x y z
N SER A 1 -16.64 -17.98 16.56
CA SER A 1 -15.29 -17.64 16.13
C SER A 1 -15.29 -17.10 14.71
N ALA A 2 -14.54 -16.05 14.47
CA ALA A 2 -14.40 -15.55 13.12
C ALA A 2 -13.78 -16.64 12.24
N SER A 3 -14.48 -17.05 11.20
CA SER A 3 -13.94 -17.98 10.22
C SER A 3 -12.76 -17.33 9.48
N LEU A 4 -11.82 -18.13 8.95
CA LEU A 4 -10.70 -17.61 8.17
C LEU A 4 -11.15 -16.71 7.01
N PRO A 5 -12.23 -17.00 6.24
CA PRO A 5 -12.74 -16.09 5.21
C PRO A 5 -13.12 -14.72 5.73
N GLY A 6 -13.75 -14.61 6.90
CA GLY A 6 -14.08 -13.31 7.50
C GLY A 6 -12.85 -12.50 7.87
N ILE A 7 -11.80 -13.15 8.34
CA ILE A 7 -10.53 -12.48 8.65
C ILE A 7 -9.88 -11.94 7.37
N VAL A 8 -9.88 -12.71 6.29
CA VAL A 8 -9.33 -12.30 5.00
C VAL A 8 -10.07 -11.08 4.45
N GLU A 9 -11.40 -11.07 4.49
CA GLU A 9 -12.21 -9.93 4.04
C GLU A 9 -11.92 -8.68 4.84
N GLU A 10 -11.78 -8.78 6.16
CA GLU A 10 -11.44 -7.65 7.01
C GLU A 10 -10.07 -7.09 6.66
N ARG A 11 -9.07 -7.96 6.43
CA ARG A 11 -7.71 -7.52 6.06
C ARG A 11 -7.69 -6.86 4.69
N PHE A 12 -8.45 -7.36 3.72
CA PHE A 12 -8.59 -6.71 2.41
C PHE A 12 -9.22 -5.33 2.54
N SER A 13 -10.26 -5.17 3.34
CA SER A 13 -10.88 -3.87 3.58
C SER A 13 -9.89 -2.87 4.18
N GLN A 14 -9.09 -3.29 5.14
CA GLN A 14 -8.06 -2.46 5.75
C GLN A 14 -6.96 -2.09 4.76
N LEU A 15 -6.56 -3.03 3.91
CA LEU A 15 -5.58 -2.79 2.85
C LEU A 15 -6.08 -1.74 1.87
N GLN A 16 -7.34 -1.82 1.45
CA GLN A 16 -7.96 -0.83 0.56
C GLN A 16 -7.98 0.57 1.19
N GLN A 17 -8.25 0.65 2.49
CA GLN A 17 -8.20 1.92 3.21
C GLN A 17 -6.79 2.50 3.24
N LEU A 18 -5.78 1.67 3.46
CA LEU A 18 -4.37 2.10 3.42
C LEU A 18 -3.97 2.60 2.04
N GLU A 19 -4.39 1.92 0.98
CA GLU A 19 -4.13 2.33 -0.40
C GLU A 19 -4.79 3.67 -0.74
N ALA A 20 -6.01 3.88 -0.26
CA ALA A 20 -6.72 5.15 -0.43
C ALA A 20 -6.01 6.30 0.30
N ILE A 21 -5.52 6.05 1.51
CA ILE A 21 -4.74 7.03 2.28
C ILE A 21 -3.45 7.37 1.53
N LEU A 22 -2.74 6.37 1.02
CA LEU A 22 -1.50 6.57 0.24
C LEU A 22 -1.76 7.40 -1.01
N GLU A 23 -2.83 7.12 -1.73
CA GLU A 23 -3.20 7.90 -2.92
C GLU A 23 -3.48 9.35 -2.56
N TYR A 24 -4.24 9.60 -1.49
CA TYR A 24 -4.49 10.93 -0.96
C TYR A 24 -3.19 11.67 -0.62
N LEU A 25 -2.29 11.00 0.11
CA LEU A 25 -1.01 11.59 0.51
C LEU A 25 -0.13 11.91 -0.71
N ASN A 26 -0.13 11.06 -1.73
CA ASN A 26 0.60 11.30 -2.97
C ASN A 26 0.04 12.51 -3.74
N ILE A 27 -1.27 12.70 -3.73
CA ILE A 27 -1.91 13.90 -4.32
C ILE A 27 -1.47 15.15 -3.56
N GLU A 28 -1.49 15.10 -2.23
CA GLU A 28 -1.04 16.22 -1.38
C GLU A 28 0.45 16.51 -1.55
N LEU A 29 1.26 15.46 -1.71
CA LEU A 29 2.69 15.64 -2.01
C LEU A 29 2.89 16.39 -3.33
N ARG A 30 2.18 16.01 -4.38
CA ARG A 30 2.27 16.70 -5.68
C ARG A 30 1.86 18.17 -5.58
N ARG A 31 0.81 18.46 -4.81
CA ARG A 31 0.39 19.82 -4.52
C ARG A 31 1.47 20.61 -3.80
N LEU A 32 2.03 20.04 -2.76
CA LEU A 32 3.09 20.65 -1.96
C LEU A 32 4.33 20.91 -2.82
N ARG A 33 4.74 19.94 -3.63
CA ARG A 33 5.87 20.08 -4.53
C ARG A 33 5.64 21.20 -5.55
N SER A 34 4.45 21.25 -6.15
CA SER A 34 4.10 22.30 -7.11
C SER A 34 4.12 23.69 -6.48
N LYS A 35 3.56 23.81 -5.28
CA LYS A 35 3.54 25.07 -4.52
C LYS A 35 4.96 25.52 -4.17
N THR A 36 5.79 24.60 -3.71
CA THR A 36 7.18 24.86 -3.31
C THR A 36 8.03 25.21 -4.53
N PHE A 37 7.84 24.51 -5.65
CA PHE A 37 8.50 24.81 -6.91
C PHE A 37 8.20 26.23 -7.38
N ARG A 38 6.93 26.61 -7.34
CA ARG A 38 6.49 27.97 -7.72
C ARG A 38 7.11 29.03 -6.80
N LYS A 39 7.18 28.75 -5.50
CA LYS A 39 7.82 29.63 -4.53
C LYS A 39 9.29 29.91 -4.89
N TYR A 40 10.03 28.89 -5.28
CA TYR A 40 11.43 29.06 -5.69
C TYR A 40 11.56 29.84 -7.00
N LEU A 41 10.68 29.62 -7.96
CA LEU A 41 10.70 30.36 -9.24
C LEU A 41 10.33 31.84 -9.07
N GLU A 42 9.35 32.13 -8.21
CA GLU A 42 8.81 33.49 -8.05
C GLU A 42 9.61 34.35 -7.08
N ASN A 43 10.15 33.76 -6.02
CA ASN A 43 10.74 34.52 -4.91
C ASN A 43 12.27 34.49 -4.87
N TYR A 44 12.92 33.83 -5.81
CA TYR A 44 14.37 33.78 -5.84
C TYR A 44 14.93 34.95 -6.63
N ASN A 45 15.95 35.63 -6.06
CA ASN A 45 16.55 36.83 -6.67
C ASN A 45 17.34 36.54 -7.95
N ARG A 46 17.72 35.29 -8.19
CA ARG A 46 18.39 34.86 -9.41
C ARG A 46 17.45 33.96 -10.20
N ALA A 47 17.56 34.02 -11.52
CA ALA A 47 16.81 33.08 -12.36
C ALA A 47 17.31 31.67 -12.09
N LEU A 48 16.43 30.83 -11.52
CA LEU A 48 16.67 29.41 -11.33
C LEU A 48 16.18 28.65 -12.56
N SER A 49 16.98 27.68 -13.01
CA SER A 49 16.49 26.72 -13.97
C SER A 49 15.45 25.80 -13.30
N SER A 50 14.55 25.22 -14.10
CA SER A 50 13.57 24.26 -13.59
C SER A 50 14.24 23.09 -12.87
N ARG A 51 15.39 22.65 -13.39
CA ARG A 51 16.16 21.55 -12.80
C ARG A 51 16.72 21.90 -11.42
N ASP A 52 17.24 23.13 -11.25
CA ASP A 52 17.76 23.58 -9.96
C ASP A 52 16.64 23.80 -8.96
N ALA A 53 15.51 24.37 -9.39
CA ALA A 53 14.33 24.53 -8.56
C ALA A 53 13.81 23.17 -8.04
N GLU A 54 13.78 22.14 -8.87
CA GLU A 54 13.40 20.79 -8.47
C GLU A 54 14.30 20.21 -7.38
N LYS A 55 15.60 20.46 -7.47
CA LYS A 55 16.55 20.02 -6.42
C LYS A 55 16.28 20.68 -5.08
N TYR A 56 15.96 21.97 -5.09
CA TYR A 56 15.59 22.68 -3.87
C TYR A 56 14.27 22.18 -3.29
N VAL A 57 13.30 21.86 -4.14
CA VAL A 57 12.04 21.25 -3.71
C VAL A 57 12.26 19.91 -3.02
N ASP A 58 13.13 19.08 -3.58
CA ASP A 58 13.45 17.76 -3.01
C ASP A 58 14.07 17.85 -1.61
N GLY A 59 14.77 18.93 -1.31
CA GLY A 59 15.39 19.17 -0.01
C GLY A 59 14.55 19.98 0.97
N GLU A 60 13.38 20.45 0.56
CA GLU A 60 12.51 21.26 1.43
C GLU A 60 11.96 20.40 2.56
N ASP A 61 12.03 20.89 3.81
CA ASP A 61 11.66 20.11 4.99
C ASP A 61 10.23 19.56 4.92
N ASP A 62 9.27 20.36 4.49
CA ASP A 62 7.88 19.93 4.36
C ASP A 62 7.72 18.80 3.36
N VAL A 63 8.46 18.85 2.24
CA VAL A 63 8.45 17.81 1.22
C VAL A 63 9.09 16.53 1.75
N VAL A 64 10.23 16.65 2.43
CA VAL A 64 10.93 15.51 3.03
C VAL A 64 10.05 14.86 4.10
N ASP A 65 9.40 15.64 4.95
CA ASP A 65 8.50 15.13 5.98
C ASP A 65 7.31 14.37 5.36
N MET A 66 6.73 14.90 4.31
CA MET A 66 5.63 14.23 3.59
C MET A 66 6.11 12.92 2.96
N ASP A 67 7.30 12.90 2.33
CA ASP A 67 7.89 11.69 1.77
C ASP A 67 8.11 10.62 2.84
N LYS A 68 8.57 11.00 4.02
CA LYS A 68 8.77 10.08 5.15
C LYS A 68 7.44 9.48 5.60
N ILE A 69 6.39 10.28 5.72
CA ILE A 69 5.05 9.81 6.09
C ILE A 69 4.54 8.82 5.04
N ILE A 70 4.68 9.13 3.76
CA ILE A 70 4.26 8.23 2.68
C ILE A 70 5.02 6.90 2.74
N ASN A 71 6.32 6.94 2.99
CA ASN A 71 7.13 5.74 3.13
C ASN A 71 6.69 4.88 4.32
N ASP A 72 6.33 5.50 5.44
CA ASP A 72 5.84 4.79 6.62
C ASP A 72 4.52 4.07 6.29
N PHE A 73 3.57 4.76 5.65
CA PHE A 73 2.31 4.15 5.22
C PHE A 73 2.51 3.06 4.17
N ALA A 74 3.45 3.25 3.24
CA ALA A 74 3.78 2.24 2.23
C ALA A 74 4.35 0.97 2.89
N LEU A 75 5.16 1.12 3.92
CA LEU A 75 5.67 -0.02 4.69
C LEU A 75 4.53 -0.78 5.37
N ILE A 76 3.62 -0.07 6.01
CA ILE A 76 2.44 -0.67 6.64
C ILE A 76 1.59 -1.40 5.60
N ARG A 77 1.34 -0.77 4.45
CA ARG A 77 0.61 -1.41 3.35
C ARG A 77 1.26 -2.72 2.91
N ASN A 78 2.58 -2.73 2.75
CA ASN A 78 3.32 -3.91 2.33
C ASN A 78 3.24 -5.02 3.37
N GLN A 79 3.28 -4.68 4.66
CA GLN A 79 3.08 -5.63 5.75
C GLN A 79 1.67 -6.24 5.72
N TRP A 80 0.64 -5.41 5.55
CA TRP A 80 -0.74 -5.86 5.44
C TRP A 80 -0.97 -6.72 4.20
N LEU A 81 -0.36 -6.34 3.08
CA LEU A 81 -0.42 -7.12 1.84
C LEU A 81 0.18 -8.51 2.02
N GLY A 82 1.32 -8.61 2.71
CA GLY A 82 1.95 -9.88 3.02
C GLY A 82 1.07 -10.76 3.91
N ILE A 83 0.47 -10.20 4.95
CA ILE A 83 -0.46 -10.91 5.84
C ILE A 83 -1.69 -11.39 5.07
N THR A 84 -2.30 -10.54 4.26
CA THR A 84 -3.47 -10.88 3.46
C THR A 84 -3.18 -12.02 2.49
N LYS A 85 -2.06 -11.98 1.80
CA LYS A 85 -1.63 -13.05 0.89
C LYS A 85 -1.38 -14.36 1.65
N GLY A 86 -0.77 -14.28 2.81
CA GLY A 86 -0.52 -15.45 3.66
C GLY A 86 -1.83 -16.11 4.11
N LEU A 87 -2.82 -15.32 4.49
CA LEU A 87 -4.15 -15.82 4.87
C LEU A 87 -4.88 -16.45 3.69
N ASP A 88 -4.81 -15.85 2.52
CA ASP A 88 -5.40 -16.40 1.28
C ASP A 88 -4.79 -17.75 0.93
N GLN A 89 -3.48 -17.88 0.96
CA GLN A 89 -2.78 -19.13 0.71
C GLN A 89 -3.17 -20.21 1.70
N LYS A 90 -3.26 -19.87 2.98
CA LYS A 90 -3.64 -20.78 4.04
C LYS A 90 -5.08 -21.28 3.83
N GLN A 91 -6.00 -20.39 3.49
CA GLN A 91 -7.39 -20.75 3.18
C GLN A 91 -7.46 -21.68 1.99
N TRP A 92 -6.73 -21.40 0.93
CA TRP A 92 -6.65 -22.24 -0.26
C TRP A 92 -6.12 -23.65 0.07
N GLN A 93 -5.06 -23.73 0.88
CA GLN A 93 -4.50 -25.01 1.33
C GLN A 93 -5.51 -25.84 2.12
N ILE A 94 -6.24 -25.23 3.04
CA ILE A 94 -7.26 -25.90 3.84
C ILE A 94 -8.38 -26.41 2.91
N THR A 95 -8.87 -25.61 2.00
CA THR A 95 -9.91 -26.00 1.04
C THR A 95 -9.46 -27.18 0.19
N ASN A 96 -8.22 -27.16 -0.28
CA ASN A 96 -7.63 -28.23 -1.09
C ASN A 96 -7.53 -29.53 -0.32
N ILE A 97 -7.10 -29.49 0.94
CA ILE A 97 -7.01 -30.66 1.80
C ILE A 97 -8.39 -31.29 2.01
N VAL A 98 -9.41 -30.47 2.24
CA VAL A 98 -10.80 -30.93 2.39
C VAL A 98 -11.27 -31.63 1.12
N LYS A 99 -11.06 -31.05 -0.04
CA LYS A 99 -11.42 -31.65 -1.33
C LYS A 99 -10.74 -33.00 -1.55
N LEU A 100 -9.46 -33.10 -1.22
CA LEU A 100 -8.72 -34.36 -1.34
C LEU A 100 -9.24 -35.45 -0.41
N ARG A 101 -9.63 -35.09 0.82
CA ARG A 101 -10.22 -36.04 1.77
C ARG A 101 -11.57 -36.54 1.31
N VAL A 102 -12.42 -35.67 0.77
CA VAL A 102 -13.73 -36.04 0.22
C VAL A 102 -13.56 -37.01 -0.95
N ALA A 103 -12.64 -36.69 -1.86
CA ALA A 103 -12.33 -37.57 -3.00
C ALA A 103 -11.81 -38.93 -2.54
N GLY A 104 -10.97 -38.97 -1.52
CA GLY A 104 -10.49 -40.22 -0.92
C GLY A 104 -11.61 -41.05 -0.29
N MET A 105 -12.57 -40.43 0.37
CA MET A 105 -13.74 -41.10 0.93
C MET A 105 -14.64 -41.68 -0.16
N GLU A 106 -14.87 -40.93 -1.21
CA GLU A 106 -15.65 -41.42 -2.37
C GLU A 106 -15.00 -42.62 -3.05
N ASP A 107 -13.70 -42.60 -3.23
CA ASP A 107 -12.95 -43.72 -3.78
C ASP A 107 -12.99 -44.94 -2.87
N ALA A 108 -12.97 -44.76 -1.56
CA ALA A 108 -13.10 -45.84 -0.59
C ALA A 108 -14.49 -46.46 -0.62
N ASP A 109 -15.54 -45.65 -0.81
CA ASP A 109 -16.92 -46.14 -0.89
C ASP A 109 -17.19 -46.91 -2.17
N ILE A 110 -16.52 -46.61 -3.26
CA ILE A 110 -16.65 -47.29 -4.55
C ILE A 110 -16.01 -48.69 -4.53
N LYS A 111 -15.04 -48.86 -3.69
CA LYS A 111 -14.37 -50.14 -3.52
C LYS A 111 -15.12 -51.10 -2.63
#